data_f78552f7f2fdbe92f33c7675abb3d4b6
#
_entry.id   f78552f7f2fdbe92f33c7675abb3d4b6
#
_cell.length_a   1.000
_cell.length_b   1.000
_cell.length_c   1.000
_cell.angle_alpha   90.00
_cell.angle_beta   90.00
_cell.angle_gamma   90.00
#
_symmetry.space_group_name_H-M   'P 1'
#
loop_
_entity.id
_entity.type
_entity.pdbx_description
1 polymer ?
#
loop_
_entity_poly.entity_id
_entity_poly.type
_entity_poly.pdbx_seq_one_letter_code
_entity_poly.pdbx_strand_id
1 'polypeptide(L)'
;MGPETSAVVLSATVTAVVAGAGALGLARVARDRPSVAALGAPVLVVVALAAGVAVASRSMLIGDDYRTLVFVLLAGAPMAVLVGLVLARQVWRREREVARERSDLERVRQVERSRRETIRWLSHDLRTPLAGIRALAESLEDGAVDDPRAAHGRIVHEVDRMDGMVDDIAELSRLHGPEAAVRSEAAGLDDLVSDAVASVAPLAAADGVTIVAGDLSGATVEVDPRAVTRAVSNVLRNAVQHTGSGGRVSVSTTTRGGVVEVAVTDGCDGIPAADLEQLFEPGWRGDTARHDRGMGLGLTIAREVARAHGGDARAANRPDGGGCTVSVSLPAGRRGVTGI
;
A
#
# COMPACT_ATOMS: atom_id res chain seq x y z
N MET A 1 40.93 40.21 -48.66
CA MET A 1 41.15 39.21 -47.59
C MET A 1 42.11 38.18 -48.15
N GLY A 2 43.25 37.96 -47.50
CA GLY A 2 44.23 36.98 -47.95
C GLY A 2 43.71 35.55 -47.76
N PRO A 3 44.21 34.55 -48.50
CA PRO A 3 43.76 33.15 -48.38
C PRO A 3 43.84 32.61 -46.96
N GLU A 4 44.74 33.09 -46.13
CA GLU A 4 44.95 32.73 -44.74
C GLU A 4 43.77 33.18 -43.85
N THR A 5 43.26 34.40 -44.04
CA THR A 5 42.12 34.91 -43.23
C THR A 5 40.82 34.17 -43.52
N SER A 6 40.61 33.77 -44.78
CA SER A 6 39.41 32.99 -45.16
C SER A 6 39.44 31.58 -44.56
N ALA A 7 40.56 30.93 -44.46
CA ALA A 7 40.66 29.61 -43.89
C ALA A 7 40.50 29.60 -42.33
N VAL A 8 41.04 30.61 -41.62
CA VAL A 8 40.79 30.77 -40.18
C VAL A 8 39.31 31.03 -39.91
N VAL A 9 38.67 31.90 -40.68
CA VAL A 9 37.23 32.15 -40.53
C VAL A 9 36.40 30.88 -40.81
N LEU A 10 36.74 30.09 -41.83
CA LEU A 10 36.06 28.86 -42.16
C LEU A 10 36.19 27.80 -41.04
N SER A 11 37.41 27.61 -40.49
CA SER A 11 37.65 26.69 -39.38
C SER A 11 36.85 27.09 -38.13
N ALA A 12 36.88 28.38 -37.76
CA ALA A 12 36.12 28.89 -36.60
C ALA A 12 34.61 28.74 -36.81
N THR A 13 34.13 28.97 -38.04
CA THR A 13 32.70 28.81 -38.37
C THR A 13 32.27 27.34 -38.22
N VAL A 14 33.03 26.39 -38.77
CA VAL A 14 32.73 24.96 -38.65
C VAL A 14 32.73 24.52 -37.21
N THR A 15 33.72 24.91 -36.40
CA THR A 15 33.74 24.60 -34.95
C THR A 15 32.52 25.14 -34.27
N ALA A 16 32.11 26.37 -34.49
CA ALA A 16 30.93 27.00 -33.90
C ALA A 16 29.62 26.32 -34.34
N VAL A 17 29.51 25.92 -35.59
CA VAL A 17 28.32 25.21 -36.09
C VAL A 17 28.21 23.82 -35.46
N VAL A 18 29.29 23.06 -35.39
CA VAL A 18 29.29 21.73 -34.78
C VAL A 18 28.98 21.82 -33.28
N ALA A 19 29.61 22.75 -32.57
CA ALA A 19 29.37 22.99 -31.15
C ALA A 19 27.89 23.43 -30.92
N GLY A 20 27.38 24.36 -31.71
CA GLY A 20 26.00 24.86 -31.57
C GLY A 20 24.94 23.82 -31.87
N ALA A 21 25.08 23.06 -32.96
CA ALA A 21 24.16 21.99 -33.33
C ALA A 21 24.17 20.86 -32.28
N GLY A 22 25.37 20.49 -31.82
CA GLY A 22 25.53 19.48 -30.74
C GLY A 22 24.95 19.95 -29.41
N ALA A 23 25.16 21.21 -29.04
CA ALA A 23 24.57 21.78 -27.81
C ALA A 23 23.06 21.80 -27.84
N LEU A 24 22.44 22.13 -28.99
CA LEU A 24 20.99 22.04 -29.18
C LEU A 24 20.46 20.61 -29.07
N GLY A 25 21.19 19.65 -29.65
CA GLY A 25 20.90 18.21 -29.50
C GLY A 25 20.95 17.75 -28.05
N LEU A 26 22.05 18.08 -27.35
CA LEU A 26 22.23 17.76 -25.94
C LEU A 26 21.19 18.44 -25.05
N ALA A 27 20.78 19.69 -25.34
CA ALA A 27 19.76 20.41 -24.59
C ALA A 27 18.38 19.72 -24.71
N ARG A 28 18.07 19.11 -25.86
CA ARG A 28 16.86 18.28 -26.01
C ARG A 28 16.94 17.00 -25.20
N VAL A 29 18.04 16.28 -25.29
CA VAL A 29 18.26 15.03 -24.54
C VAL A 29 18.30 15.29 -23.04
N ALA A 30 18.84 16.45 -22.61
CA ALA A 30 18.92 16.81 -21.19
C ALA A 30 17.56 16.93 -20.50
N ARG A 31 16.47 17.18 -21.24
CA ARG A 31 15.12 17.24 -20.68
C ARG A 31 14.64 15.88 -20.20
N ASP A 32 14.95 14.83 -20.96
CA ASP A 32 14.45 13.47 -20.66
C ASP A 32 15.52 12.60 -19.99
N ARG A 33 16.81 12.87 -20.28
CA ARG A 33 17.96 12.09 -19.79
C ARG A 33 19.15 12.97 -19.46
N PRO A 34 19.10 13.74 -18.37
CA PRO A 34 20.15 14.72 -18.01
C PRO A 34 21.53 14.08 -17.78
N SER A 35 21.56 12.84 -17.32
CA SER A 35 22.81 12.07 -17.14
C SER A 35 23.52 11.77 -18.48
N VAL A 36 22.76 11.49 -19.55
CA VAL A 36 23.29 11.26 -20.89
C VAL A 36 23.84 12.57 -21.46
N ALA A 37 23.14 13.68 -21.23
CA ALA A 37 23.62 15.00 -21.65
C ALA A 37 24.90 15.41 -20.92
N ALA A 38 25.04 15.13 -19.64
CA ALA A 38 26.23 15.38 -18.86
C ALA A 38 27.46 14.59 -19.37
N LEU A 39 27.23 13.34 -19.81
CA LEU A 39 28.28 12.54 -20.46
C LEU A 39 28.65 13.07 -21.85
N GLY A 40 27.67 13.52 -22.61
CA GLY A 40 27.85 13.99 -23.99
C GLY A 40 28.52 15.38 -24.10
N ALA A 41 28.37 16.24 -23.09
CA ALA A 41 28.87 17.62 -23.16
C ALA A 41 30.40 17.75 -23.38
N PRO A 42 31.26 17.06 -22.58
CA PRO A 42 32.70 17.14 -22.82
C PRO A 42 33.15 16.45 -24.12
N VAL A 43 32.43 15.40 -24.52
CA VAL A 43 32.70 14.71 -25.81
C VAL A 43 32.40 15.64 -26.98
N LEU A 44 31.31 16.39 -26.91
CA LEU A 44 30.95 17.37 -27.93
C LEU A 44 32.01 18.45 -28.12
N VAL A 45 32.64 18.95 -27.02
CA VAL A 45 33.72 19.92 -27.11
C VAL A 45 34.93 19.35 -27.86
N VAL A 46 35.33 18.11 -27.57
CA VAL A 46 36.44 17.45 -28.26
C VAL A 46 36.12 17.26 -29.74
N VAL A 47 34.91 16.84 -30.09
CA VAL A 47 34.47 16.63 -31.48
C VAL A 47 34.44 17.96 -32.23
N ALA A 48 33.92 19.03 -31.65
CA ALA A 48 33.85 20.33 -32.27
C ALA A 48 35.27 20.89 -32.57
N LEU A 49 36.20 20.76 -31.62
CA LEU A 49 37.60 21.17 -31.79
C LEU A 49 38.30 20.34 -32.88
N ALA A 50 38.08 19.01 -32.89
CA ALA A 50 38.66 18.12 -33.89
C ALA A 50 38.17 18.48 -35.30
N ALA A 51 36.87 18.82 -35.46
CA ALA A 51 36.31 19.26 -36.75
C ALA A 51 36.95 20.57 -37.23
N GLY A 52 37.16 21.53 -36.34
CA GLY A 52 37.85 22.78 -36.68
C GLY A 52 39.31 22.58 -37.13
N VAL A 53 40.05 21.74 -36.42
CA VAL A 53 41.44 21.39 -36.80
C VAL A 53 41.50 20.64 -38.13
N ALA A 54 40.57 19.73 -38.41
CA ALA A 54 40.49 19.03 -39.70
C ALA A 54 40.26 19.96 -40.88
N VAL A 55 39.44 21.00 -40.71
CA VAL A 55 39.22 22.05 -41.74
C VAL A 55 40.45 22.92 -41.92
N ALA A 56 41.09 23.34 -40.81
CA ALA A 56 42.32 24.15 -40.88
C ALA A 56 43.47 23.42 -41.57
N SER A 57 43.65 22.11 -41.32
CA SER A 57 44.66 21.29 -41.96
C SER A 57 44.48 21.13 -43.48
N ARG A 58 43.20 20.98 -43.89
CA ARG A 58 42.86 20.92 -45.33
C ARG A 58 43.11 22.23 -46.10
N SER A 59 43.09 23.34 -45.39
CA SER A 59 43.32 24.66 -45.97
C SER A 59 44.82 25.00 -46.11
N MET A 60 45.73 24.05 -45.91
CA MET A 60 47.20 24.20 -45.92
C MET A 60 47.76 25.28 -44.94
N LEU A 61 46.93 25.70 -43.95
CA LEU A 61 47.34 26.69 -42.94
C LEU A 61 48.25 26.09 -41.86
N ILE A 62 48.18 24.77 -41.69
CA ILE A 62 48.95 24.04 -40.71
C ILE A 62 49.82 23.04 -41.48
N GLY A 63 51.13 23.31 -41.54
CA GLY A 63 52.12 22.45 -42.17
C GLY A 63 52.25 21.08 -41.45
N ASP A 64 53.45 20.50 -41.39
CA ASP A 64 53.71 19.19 -40.76
C ASP A 64 53.29 19.08 -39.30
N ASP A 65 53.02 20.21 -38.63
CA ASP A 65 52.60 20.25 -37.18
C ASP A 65 51.14 19.79 -36.93
N TYR A 66 50.32 19.55 -37.95
CA TYR A 66 48.94 19.08 -37.75
C TYR A 66 48.86 17.75 -36.99
N ARG A 67 49.89 16.90 -37.14
CA ARG A 67 50.00 15.63 -36.44
C ARG A 67 50.09 15.84 -34.92
N THR A 68 50.89 16.80 -34.49
CA THR A 68 51.05 17.18 -33.08
C THR A 68 49.73 17.68 -32.50
N LEU A 69 48.98 18.52 -33.23
CA LEU A 69 47.65 18.96 -32.81
C LEU A 69 46.65 17.84 -32.69
N VAL A 70 46.63 16.88 -33.64
CA VAL A 70 45.77 15.71 -33.56
C VAL A 70 46.14 14.84 -32.36
N PHE A 71 47.44 14.61 -32.08
CA PHE A 71 47.86 13.87 -30.90
C PHE A 71 47.44 14.54 -29.60
N VAL A 72 47.53 15.88 -29.50
CA VAL A 72 47.10 16.64 -28.29
C VAL A 72 45.58 16.49 -28.09
N LEU A 73 44.77 16.58 -29.15
CA LEU A 73 43.32 16.38 -29.09
C LEU A 73 42.96 14.97 -28.70
N LEU A 74 43.62 13.95 -29.25
CA LEU A 74 43.41 12.54 -28.91
C LEU A 74 43.85 12.27 -27.46
N ALA A 75 44.92 12.85 -26.99
CA ALA A 75 45.34 12.74 -25.60
C ALA A 75 44.37 13.38 -24.61
N GLY A 76 43.65 14.45 -25.02
CA GLY A 76 42.60 15.10 -24.23
C GLY A 76 41.28 14.32 -24.18
N ALA A 77 41.00 13.45 -25.13
CA ALA A 77 39.73 12.70 -25.21
C ALA A 77 39.45 11.82 -23.98
N PRO A 78 40.39 11.03 -23.42
CA PRO A 78 40.16 10.26 -22.22
C PRO A 78 39.78 11.11 -21.00
N MET A 79 40.42 12.29 -20.87
CA MET A 79 40.09 13.23 -19.79
C MET A 79 38.66 13.79 -19.96
N ALA A 80 38.25 14.15 -21.18
CA ALA A 80 36.90 14.61 -21.44
C ALA A 80 35.83 13.53 -21.11
N VAL A 81 36.10 12.26 -21.45
CA VAL A 81 35.25 11.12 -21.08
C VAL A 81 35.22 10.93 -19.56
N LEU A 82 36.34 11.02 -18.88
CA LEU A 82 36.41 10.88 -17.43
C LEU A 82 35.56 11.97 -16.72
N VAL A 83 35.73 13.23 -17.12
CA VAL A 83 34.95 14.35 -16.59
C VAL A 83 33.46 14.12 -16.84
N GLY A 84 33.07 13.68 -18.06
CA GLY A 84 31.70 13.35 -18.41
C GLY A 84 31.11 12.25 -17.53
N LEU A 85 31.88 11.19 -17.26
CA LEU A 85 31.47 10.10 -16.36
C LEU A 85 31.27 10.58 -14.92
N VAL A 86 32.16 11.42 -14.41
CA VAL A 86 32.05 11.99 -13.05
C VAL A 86 30.80 12.86 -12.96
N LEU A 87 30.55 13.74 -13.94
CA LEU A 87 29.38 14.60 -13.97
C LEU A 87 28.07 13.78 -14.10
N ALA A 88 28.04 12.80 -14.99
CA ALA A 88 26.91 11.92 -15.14
C ALA A 88 26.59 11.17 -13.83
N ARG A 89 27.62 10.63 -13.13
CA ARG A 89 27.43 9.99 -11.83
C ARG A 89 26.90 10.94 -10.77
N GLN A 90 27.35 12.19 -10.73
CA GLN A 90 26.84 13.19 -9.79
C GLN A 90 25.38 13.53 -10.04
N VAL A 91 24.99 13.72 -11.31
CA VAL A 91 23.60 13.95 -11.70
C VAL A 91 22.70 12.76 -11.31
N TRP A 92 23.12 11.55 -11.64
CA TRP A 92 22.40 10.33 -11.28
C TRP A 92 22.21 10.14 -9.77
N ARG A 93 23.22 10.48 -8.98
CA ARG A 93 23.11 10.41 -7.51
C ARG A 93 22.07 11.41 -7.00
N ARG A 94 22.11 12.65 -7.45
CA ARG A 94 21.14 13.68 -7.08
C ARG A 94 19.72 13.33 -7.48
N GLU A 95 19.51 12.81 -8.70
CA GLU A 95 18.20 12.36 -9.16
C GLU A 95 17.63 11.25 -8.26
N ARG A 96 18.46 10.29 -7.85
CA ARG A 96 18.05 9.21 -6.94
C ARG A 96 17.73 9.71 -5.54
N GLU A 97 18.50 10.67 -5.02
CA GLU A 97 18.24 11.29 -3.73
C GLU A 97 16.91 12.04 -3.73
N VAL A 98 16.67 12.87 -4.72
CA VAL A 98 15.40 13.61 -4.89
C VAL A 98 14.22 12.66 -5.09
N ALA A 99 14.40 11.58 -5.86
CA ALA A 99 13.35 10.58 -6.05
C ALA A 99 13.01 9.84 -4.74
N ARG A 100 14.02 9.51 -3.92
CA ARG A 100 13.82 8.90 -2.59
C ARG A 100 13.10 9.85 -1.64
N GLU A 101 13.56 11.09 -1.53
CA GLU A 101 12.93 12.11 -0.69
C GLU A 101 11.46 12.34 -1.07
N ARG A 102 11.16 12.38 -2.38
CA ARG A 102 9.77 12.49 -2.85
C ARG A 102 8.94 11.28 -2.44
N SER A 103 9.47 10.07 -2.62
CA SER A 103 8.75 8.85 -2.25
C SER A 103 8.50 8.76 -0.74
N ASP A 104 9.45 9.21 0.07
CA ASP A 104 9.30 9.25 1.53
C ASP A 104 8.29 10.31 1.97
N LEU A 105 8.32 11.49 1.35
CA LEU A 105 7.32 12.54 1.58
C LEU A 105 5.91 12.11 1.14
N GLU A 106 5.79 11.38 0.04
CA GLU A 106 4.51 10.84 -0.43
C GLU A 106 3.97 9.80 0.55
N ARG A 107 4.82 8.90 1.07
CA ARG A 107 4.44 7.94 2.12
C ARG A 107 3.95 8.64 3.38
N VAL A 108 4.69 9.62 3.89
CA VAL A 108 4.29 10.39 5.07
C VAL A 108 2.96 11.10 4.84
N ARG A 109 2.78 11.72 3.67
CA ARG A 109 1.51 12.38 3.31
C ARG A 109 0.35 11.39 3.19
N GLN A 110 0.60 10.20 2.68
CA GLN A 110 -0.43 9.16 2.55
C GLN A 110 -0.87 8.66 3.93
N VAL A 111 0.07 8.40 4.84
CA VAL A 111 -0.23 8.02 6.23
C VAL A 111 -1.01 9.13 6.94
N GLU A 112 -0.60 10.39 6.78
CA GLU A 112 -1.28 11.53 7.40
C GLU A 112 -2.70 11.75 6.84
N ARG A 113 -2.91 11.54 5.53
CA ARG A 113 -4.25 11.60 4.92
C ARG A 113 -5.15 10.49 5.45
N SER A 114 -4.67 9.25 5.43
CA SER A 114 -5.40 8.10 5.96
C SER A 114 -5.78 8.32 7.43
N ARG A 115 -4.85 8.82 8.26
CA ARG A 115 -5.14 9.18 9.65
C ARG A 115 -6.23 10.24 9.80
N ARG A 116 -6.19 11.30 8.99
CA ARG A 116 -7.21 12.37 9.02
C ARG A 116 -8.56 11.88 8.54
N GLU A 117 -8.60 11.05 7.50
CA GLU A 117 -9.83 10.43 7.01
C GLU A 117 -10.44 9.53 8.06
N THR A 118 -9.63 8.70 8.73
CA THR A 118 -10.06 7.86 9.85
C THR A 118 -10.64 8.69 10.99
N ILE A 119 -9.98 9.77 11.42
CA ILE A 119 -10.47 10.64 12.51
C ILE A 119 -11.78 11.33 12.12
N ARG A 120 -11.91 11.81 10.88
CA ARG A 120 -13.13 12.48 10.40
C ARG A 120 -14.31 11.53 10.39
N TRP A 121 -14.11 10.38 9.81
CA TRP A 121 -15.10 9.33 9.72
C TRP A 121 -15.51 8.83 11.13
N LEU A 122 -14.54 8.59 11.99
CA LEU A 122 -14.73 8.21 13.38
C LEU A 122 -15.61 9.19 14.15
N SER A 123 -15.32 10.49 14.01
CA SER A 123 -16.07 11.54 14.66
C SER A 123 -17.53 11.59 14.19
N HIS A 124 -17.79 11.24 12.92
CA HIS A 124 -19.12 11.15 12.37
C HIS A 124 -19.90 9.96 12.94
N ASP A 125 -19.26 8.79 12.96
CA ASP A 125 -19.91 7.54 13.34
C ASP A 125 -20.11 7.38 14.85
N LEU A 126 -19.29 8.04 15.67
CA LEU A 126 -19.54 8.17 17.11
C LEU A 126 -20.66 9.15 17.45
N ARG A 127 -20.90 10.17 16.61
CA ARG A 127 -21.95 11.15 16.88
C ARG A 127 -23.35 10.58 16.74
N THR A 128 -23.53 9.63 15.83
CA THR A 128 -24.84 9.01 15.57
C THR A 128 -25.39 8.23 16.77
N PRO A 129 -24.65 7.27 17.37
CA PRO A 129 -25.10 6.56 18.57
C PRO A 129 -25.30 7.50 19.77
N LEU A 130 -24.39 8.47 19.93
CA LEU A 130 -24.48 9.45 21.01
C LEU A 130 -25.75 10.29 20.91
N ALA A 131 -26.13 10.71 19.69
CA ALA A 131 -27.40 11.42 19.45
C ALA A 131 -28.61 10.52 19.75
N GLY A 132 -28.55 9.23 19.41
CA GLY A 132 -29.60 8.25 19.74
C GLY A 132 -29.78 8.04 21.23
N ILE A 133 -28.67 7.85 21.98
CA ILE A 133 -28.66 7.75 23.44
C ILE A 133 -29.28 9.00 24.06
N ARG A 134 -28.84 10.18 23.61
CA ARG A 134 -29.38 11.47 24.11
C ARG A 134 -30.87 11.60 23.87
N ALA A 135 -31.34 11.33 22.66
CA ALA A 135 -32.79 11.41 22.34
C ALA A 135 -33.62 10.44 23.19
N LEU A 136 -33.10 9.19 23.42
CA LEU A 136 -33.80 8.24 24.30
C LEU A 136 -33.81 8.72 25.76
N ALA A 137 -32.72 9.30 26.25
CA ALA A 137 -32.63 9.82 27.59
C ALA A 137 -33.59 11.06 27.80
N GLU A 138 -33.63 12.01 26.86
CA GLU A 138 -34.54 13.15 26.85
C GLU A 138 -36.00 12.66 26.81
N SER A 139 -36.34 11.66 25.96
CA SER A 139 -37.68 11.11 25.90
C SER A 139 -38.07 10.36 27.18
N LEU A 140 -37.15 9.75 27.90
CA LEU A 140 -37.39 9.13 29.22
C LEU A 140 -37.64 10.19 30.30
N GLU A 141 -36.89 11.31 30.28
CA GLU A 141 -37.05 12.43 31.22
C GLU A 141 -38.41 13.11 31.04
N ASP A 142 -38.84 13.30 29.79
CA ASP A 142 -40.12 13.90 29.43
C ASP A 142 -41.32 12.95 29.66
N GLY A 143 -41.09 11.68 30.03
CA GLY A 143 -42.14 10.67 30.17
C GLY A 143 -42.84 10.33 28.85
N ALA A 144 -42.20 10.61 27.73
CA ALA A 144 -42.75 10.42 26.38
C ALA A 144 -42.51 8.99 25.82
N VAL A 145 -42.03 8.06 26.63
CA VAL A 145 -41.71 6.70 26.24
C VAL A 145 -42.77 5.70 26.76
N ASP A 146 -43.37 4.92 25.88
CA ASP A 146 -44.38 3.93 26.24
C ASP A 146 -43.82 2.80 27.14
N ASP A 147 -42.57 2.36 26.86
CA ASP A 147 -41.86 1.36 27.64
C ASP A 147 -40.46 1.85 28.08
N PRO A 148 -40.34 2.38 29.31
CA PRO A 148 -39.04 2.85 29.85
C PRO A 148 -37.99 1.76 29.94
N ARG A 149 -38.38 0.49 30.19
CA ARG A 149 -37.41 -0.62 30.27
C ARG A 149 -36.81 -0.94 28.91
N ALA A 150 -37.61 -0.95 27.87
CA ALA A 150 -37.13 -1.12 26.49
C ALA A 150 -36.23 0.04 26.05
N ALA A 151 -36.52 1.28 26.47
CA ALA A 151 -35.69 2.43 26.19
C ALA A 151 -34.32 2.35 26.90
N HIS A 152 -34.30 1.96 28.19
CA HIS A 152 -33.04 1.71 28.91
C HIS A 152 -32.22 0.59 28.24
N GLY A 153 -32.88 -0.51 27.85
CA GLY A 153 -32.20 -1.60 27.14
C GLY A 153 -31.54 -1.14 25.84
N ARG A 154 -32.19 -0.22 25.09
CA ARG A 154 -31.61 0.37 23.86
C ARG A 154 -30.43 1.27 24.16
N ILE A 155 -30.48 2.07 25.25
CA ILE A 155 -29.36 2.89 25.69
C ILE A 155 -28.16 2.01 26.02
N VAL A 156 -28.34 0.96 26.83
CA VAL A 156 -27.26 0.02 27.20
C VAL A 156 -26.67 -0.61 25.95
N HIS A 157 -27.50 -1.08 25.03
CA HIS A 157 -27.04 -1.70 23.76
C HIS A 157 -26.20 -0.71 22.92
N GLU A 158 -26.59 0.58 22.87
CA GLU A 158 -25.85 1.60 22.11
C GLU A 158 -24.52 1.97 22.79
N VAL A 159 -24.45 1.92 24.13
CA VAL A 159 -23.20 2.08 24.89
C VAL A 159 -22.26 0.91 24.62
N ASP A 160 -22.74 -0.33 24.70
CA ASP A 160 -21.94 -1.53 24.41
C ASP A 160 -21.38 -1.50 22.98
N ARG A 161 -22.17 -1.01 22.04
CA ARG A 161 -21.75 -0.78 20.67
C ARG A 161 -20.64 0.27 20.57
N MET A 162 -20.73 1.37 21.31
CA MET A 162 -19.69 2.40 21.36
C MET A 162 -18.39 1.88 21.96
N ASP A 163 -18.48 1.07 23.01
CA ASP A 163 -17.29 0.41 23.61
C ASP A 163 -16.57 -0.49 22.60
N GLY A 164 -17.33 -1.28 21.83
CA GLY A 164 -16.76 -2.05 20.74
C GLY A 164 -16.06 -1.20 19.67
N MET A 165 -16.63 -0.02 19.37
CA MET A 165 -16.01 0.95 18.44
C MET A 165 -14.70 1.51 18.98
N VAL A 166 -14.63 1.88 20.25
CA VAL A 166 -13.41 2.39 20.92
C VAL A 166 -12.32 1.32 20.88
N ASP A 167 -12.69 0.07 21.15
CA ASP A 167 -11.76 -1.06 21.07
C ASP A 167 -11.21 -1.28 19.66
N ASP A 168 -12.05 -1.16 18.63
CA ASP A 168 -11.62 -1.27 17.22
C ASP A 168 -10.62 -0.18 16.84
N ILE A 169 -10.83 1.04 17.33
CA ILE A 169 -9.91 2.17 17.13
C ILE A 169 -8.58 1.93 17.82
N ALA A 170 -8.63 1.48 19.08
CA ALA A 170 -7.41 1.17 19.84
C ALA A 170 -6.58 0.10 19.14
N GLU A 171 -7.22 -0.91 18.53
CA GLU A 171 -6.54 -1.95 17.76
C GLU A 171 -5.89 -1.40 16.49
N LEU A 172 -6.63 -0.65 15.67
CA LEU A 172 -6.07 0.01 14.49
C LEU A 172 -4.90 0.93 14.83
N SER A 173 -5.02 1.68 15.95
CA SER A 173 -3.95 2.55 16.43
C SER A 173 -2.70 1.76 16.81
N ARG A 174 -2.84 0.59 17.45
CA ARG A 174 -1.72 -0.30 17.79
C ARG A 174 -1.05 -0.89 16.56
N LEU A 175 -1.84 -1.33 15.57
CA LEU A 175 -1.33 -1.91 14.33
C LEU A 175 -0.54 -0.90 13.47
N HIS A 176 -0.89 0.39 13.56
CA HIS A 176 -0.20 1.47 12.82
C HIS A 176 0.86 2.20 13.64
N GLY A 177 1.06 1.86 14.90
CA GLY A 177 2.02 2.51 15.80
C GLY A 177 3.47 2.10 15.55
N PRO A 178 4.45 2.94 15.94
CA PRO A 178 5.87 2.60 15.84
C PRO A 178 6.28 1.43 16.75
N GLU A 179 5.45 1.05 17.71
CA GLU A 179 5.62 -0.09 18.62
C GLU A 179 4.82 -1.33 18.19
N ALA A 180 4.47 -1.44 16.92
CA ALA A 180 3.82 -2.63 16.37
C ALA A 180 4.72 -3.88 16.39
N ALA A 181 5.48 -4.07 17.48
CA ALA A 181 6.12 -5.33 17.78
C ALA A 181 5.04 -6.35 18.11
N VAL A 182 4.61 -7.08 17.09
CA VAL A 182 3.69 -8.22 17.25
C VAL A 182 4.34 -9.18 18.25
N ARG A 183 3.69 -9.38 19.40
CA ARG A 183 4.10 -10.43 20.35
C ARG A 183 3.71 -11.76 19.74
N SER A 184 4.62 -12.31 18.94
CA SER A 184 4.38 -13.58 18.27
C SER A 184 4.72 -14.74 19.18
N GLU A 185 3.78 -15.66 19.33
CA GLU A 185 3.96 -16.93 20.00
C GLU A 185 3.36 -18.08 19.17
N ALA A 186 3.85 -19.29 19.41
CA ALA A 186 3.32 -20.46 18.72
C ALA A 186 1.92 -20.80 19.25
N ALA A 187 0.92 -20.77 18.40
CA ALA A 187 -0.47 -21.07 18.74
C ALA A 187 -1.09 -22.07 17.75
N GLY A 188 -1.97 -22.93 18.26
CA GLY A 188 -2.80 -23.80 17.43
C GLY A 188 -3.88 -22.97 16.73
N LEU A 189 -3.90 -22.98 15.38
CA LEU A 189 -4.88 -22.19 14.65
C LEU A 189 -6.31 -22.62 14.97
N ASP A 190 -6.55 -23.89 15.14
CA ASP A 190 -7.87 -24.44 15.40
C ASP A 190 -8.41 -24.00 16.77
N ASP A 191 -7.52 -23.81 17.76
CA ASP A 191 -7.88 -23.25 19.06
C ASP A 191 -8.32 -21.79 18.93
N LEU A 192 -7.56 -20.98 18.16
CA LEU A 192 -7.90 -19.57 17.90
C LEU A 192 -9.25 -19.43 17.16
N VAL A 193 -9.51 -20.31 16.20
CA VAL A 193 -10.80 -20.37 15.48
C VAL A 193 -11.93 -20.78 16.43
N SER A 194 -11.70 -21.75 17.29
CA SER A 194 -12.68 -22.20 18.29
C SER A 194 -13.06 -21.08 19.24
N ASP A 195 -12.08 -20.35 19.77
CA ASP A 195 -12.30 -19.19 20.63
C ASP A 195 -13.08 -18.08 19.91
N ALA A 196 -12.75 -17.83 18.64
CA ALA A 196 -13.48 -16.85 17.80
C ALA A 196 -14.94 -17.27 17.59
N VAL A 197 -15.20 -18.54 17.28
CA VAL A 197 -16.55 -19.08 17.15
C VAL A 197 -17.32 -18.95 18.45
N ALA A 198 -16.72 -19.32 19.59
CA ALA A 198 -17.34 -19.20 20.91
C ALA A 198 -17.72 -17.74 21.24
N SER A 199 -16.89 -16.77 20.86
CA SER A 199 -17.17 -15.35 21.07
C SER A 199 -18.33 -14.80 20.25
N VAL A 200 -18.60 -15.38 19.06
CA VAL A 200 -19.67 -14.92 18.13
C VAL A 200 -20.94 -15.76 18.27
N ALA A 201 -20.88 -16.93 18.88
CA ALA A 201 -22.02 -17.84 19.04
C ALA A 201 -23.29 -17.20 19.64
N PRO A 202 -23.20 -16.31 20.68
CA PRO A 202 -24.39 -15.64 21.22
C PRO A 202 -25.06 -14.72 20.20
N LEU A 203 -24.30 -14.00 19.38
CA LEU A 203 -24.82 -13.15 18.32
C LEU A 203 -25.50 -13.99 17.23
N ALA A 204 -24.86 -15.08 16.80
CA ALA A 204 -25.40 -15.96 15.78
C ALA A 204 -26.73 -16.57 16.25
N ALA A 205 -26.82 -16.99 17.52
CA ALA A 205 -28.04 -17.51 18.11
C ALA A 205 -29.18 -16.46 18.14
N ALA A 206 -28.85 -15.21 18.50
CA ALA A 206 -29.83 -14.10 18.50
C ALA A 206 -30.35 -13.76 17.11
N ASP A 207 -29.53 -13.87 16.06
CA ASP A 207 -29.90 -13.61 14.68
C ASP A 207 -30.47 -14.87 13.98
N GLY A 208 -30.57 -16.01 14.69
CA GLY A 208 -31.07 -17.27 14.13
C GLY A 208 -30.14 -17.91 13.09
N VAL A 209 -28.84 -17.63 13.17
CA VAL A 209 -27.80 -18.14 12.26
C VAL A 209 -27.05 -19.29 12.91
N THR A 210 -26.75 -20.35 12.15
CA THR A 210 -25.97 -21.50 12.63
C THR A 210 -24.53 -21.39 12.16
N ILE A 211 -23.56 -21.37 13.10
CA ILE A 211 -22.14 -21.47 12.76
C ILE A 211 -21.73 -22.96 12.76
N VAL A 212 -21.08 -23.40 11.68
CA VAL A 212 -20.62 -24.78 11.52
C VAL A 212 -19.11 -24.79 11.30
N ALA A 213 -18.39 -25.53 12.14
CA ALA A 213 -17.00 -25.82 11.88
C ALA A 213 -16.88 -26.88 10.78
N GLY A 214 -16.12 -26.57 9.73
CA GLY A 214 -15.74 -27.50 8.68
C GLY A 214 -14.43 -28.22 9.00
N ASP A 215 -13.69 -28.57 7.95
CA ASP A 215 -12.39 -29.21 8.12
C ASP A 215 -11.37 -28.25 8.76
N LEU A 216 -10.68 -28.73 9.79
CA LEU A 216 -9.64 -28.01 10.51
C LEU A 216 -8.28 -28.64 10.20
N SER A 217 -7.25 -27.80 9.99
CA SER A 217 -5.94 -28.24 9.46
C SER A 217 -4.97 -28.77 10.51
N GLY A 218 -5.23 -28.54 11.82
CA GLY A 218 -4.29 -28.84 12.89
C GLY A 218 -2.99 -28.03 12.83
N ALA A 219 -2.99 -26.90 12.13
CA ALA A 219 -1.79 -26.12 11.88
C ALA A 219 -1.41 -25.28 13.11
N THR A 220 -0.08 -25.11 13.30
CA THR A 220 0.49 -24.15 14.25
C THR A 220 0.93 -22.90 13.47
N VAL A 221 0.72 -21.73 14.06
CA VAL A 221 1.11 -20.42 13.53
C VAL A 221 1.92 -19.64 14.58
N GLU A 222 2.82 -18.78 14.11
CA GLU A 222 3.58 -17.85 14.97
C GLU A 222 2.91 -16.48 14.89
N VAL A 223 2.08 -16.16 15.89
CA VAL A 223 1.20 -14.98 15.83
C VAL A 223 0.94 -14.41 17.23
N ASP A 224 0.33 -13.23 17.32
CA ASP A 224 -0.37 -12.78 18.53
C ASP A 224 -1.75 -13.46 18.58
N PRO A 225 -1.99 -14.39 19.52
CA PRO A 225 -3.24 -15.15 19.57
C PRO A 225 -4.46 -14.26 19.73
N ARG A 226 -4.36 -13.22 20.55
CA ARG A 226 -5.48 -12.28 20.80
C ARG A 226 -5.86 -11.50 19.55
N ALA A 227 -4.85 -11.01 18.82
CA ALA A 227 -5.09 -10.26 17.60
C ALA A 227 -5.72 -11.15 16.52
N VAL A 228 -5.21 -12.38 16.34
CA VAL A 228 -5.74 -13.32 15.32
C VAL A 228 -7.15 -13.81 15.68
N THR A 229 -7.40 -14.19 16.96
CA THR A 229 -8.75 -14.56 17.42
C THR A 229 -9.74 -13.42 17.14
N ARG A 230 -9.36 -12.17 17.43
CA ARG A 230 -10.18 -11.00 17.14
C ARG A 230 -10.41 -10.80 15.64
N ALA A 231 -9.38 -10.97 14.80
CA ALA A 231 -9.50 -10.87 13.35
C ALA A 231 -10.51 -11.89 12.80
N VAL A 232 -10.42 -13.15 13.25
CA VAL A 232 -11.36 -14.21 12.88
C VAL A 232 -12.78 -13.90 13.40
N SER A 233 -12.91 -13.42 14.65
CA SER A 233 -14.20 -13.01 15.24
C SER A 233 -14.84 -11.87 14.42
N ASN A 234 -14.07 -10.92 13.94
CA ASN A 234 -14.56 -9.84 13.08
C ASN A 234 -15.11 -10.36 11.74
N VAL A 235 -14.41 -11.32 11.11
CA VAL A 235 -14.89 -11.97 9.88
C VAL A 235 -16.16 -12.78 10.15
N LEU A 236 -16.20 -13.56 11.24
CA LEU A 236 -17.38 -14.34 11.64
C LEU A 236 -18.58 -13.44 11.93
N ARG A 237 -18.38 -12.34 12.66
CA ARG A 237 -19.44 -11.36 12.96
C ARG A 237 -20.03 -10.76 11.69
N ASN A 238 -19.16 -10.38 10.75
CA ASN A 238 -19.57 -9.87 9.46
C ASN A 238 -20.40 -10.93 8.70
N ALA A 239 -19.95 -12.18 8.66
CA ALA A 239 -20.66 -13.28 8.02
C ALA A 239 -22.04 -13.52 8.64
N VAL A 240 -22.15 -13.50 9.98
CA VAL A 240 -23.44 -13.66 10.69
C VAL A 240 -24.40 -12.52 10.35
N GLN A 241 -23.92 -11.27 10.36
CA GLN A 241 -24.73 -10.07 10.07
C GLN A 241 -25.30 -10.05 8.64
N HIS A 242 -24.56 -10.63 7.69
CA HIS A 242 -25.00 -10.67 6.28
C HIS A 242 -25.71 -11.99 5.90
N THR A 243 -25.82 -12.91 6.83
CA THR A 243 -26.58 -14.17 6.64
C THR A 243 -28.01 -14.00 7.15
N GLY A 244 -29.00 -14.30 6.33
CA GLY A 244 -30.41 -14.24 6.74
C GLY A 244 -30.72 -15.26 7.85
N SER A 245 -31.77 -14.98 8.64
CA SER A 245 -32.23 -15.88 9.71
C SER A 245 -32.54 -17.28 9.14
N GLY A 246 -32.15 -18.33 9.87
CA GLY A 246 -32.18 -19.72 9.42
C GLY A 246 -30.99 -20.11 8.53
N GLY A 247 -30.12 -19.15 8.16
CA GLY A 247 -28.96 -19.39 7.33
C GLY A 247 -27.78 -20.02 8.08
N ARG A 248 -26.71 -20.29 7.35
CA ARG A 248 -25.53 -20.99 7.85
C ARG A 248 -24.26 -20.24 7.49
N VAL A 249 -23.36 -20.09 8.48
CA VAL A 249 -21.97 -19.64 8.30
C VAL A 249 -21.05 -20.83 8.55
N SER A 250 -20.12 -21.10 7.65
CA SER A 250 -19.13 -22.16 7.83
C SER A 250 -17.73 -21.58 7.98
N VAL A 251 -16.94 -22.15 8.89
CA VAL A 251 -15.52 -21.81 9.07
C VAL A 251 -14.66 -23.04 8.86
N SER A 252 -13.60 -22.93 8.07
CA SER A 252 -12.66 -24.02 7.80
C SER A 252 -11.23 -23.50 7.77
N THR A 253 -10.26 -24.38 7.99
CA THR A 253 -8.85 -24.05 7.87
C THR A 253 -8.16 -24.97 6.88
N THR A 254 -7.27 -24.43 6.04
CA THR A 254 -6.47 -25.21 5.09
C THR A 254 -5.00 -24.81 5.17
N THR A 255 -4.12 -25.75 4.88
CA THR A 255 -2.67 -25.48 4.83
C THR A 255 -2.14 -25.88 3.47
N ARG A 256 -1.54 -24.93 2.73
CA ARG A 256 -0.94 -25.16 1.42
C ARG A 256 0.33 -24.33 1.26
N GLY A 257 1.43 -24.96 0.83
CA GLY A 257 2.66 -24.26 0.45
C GLY A 257 3.29 -23.38 1.55
N GLY A 258 3.12 -23.75 2.85
CA GLY A 258 3.63 -22.94 3.95
C GLY A 258 2.74 -21.75 4.34
N VAL A 259 1.53 -21.70 3.81
CA VAL A 259 0.49 -20.72 4.18
C VAL A 259 -0.69 -21.48 4.78
N VAL A 260 -1.22 -20.96 5.88
CA VAL A 260 -2.46 -21.41 6.49
C VAL A 260 -3.53 -20.39 6.16
N GLU A 261 -4.73 -20.87 5.81
CA GLU A 261 -5.87 -20.02 5.47
C GLU A 261 -7.06 -20.39 6.36
N VAL A 262 -7.66 -19.40 6.99
CA VAL A 262 -8.97 -19.49 7.64
C VAL A 262 -9.99 -18.93 6.68
N ALA A 263 -10.93 -19.76 6.24
CA ALA A 263 -12.01 -19.38 5.32
C ALA A 263 -13.35 -19.37 6.06
N VAL A 264 -14.03 -18.24 6.05
CA VAL A 264 -15.40 -18.08 6.56
C VAL A 264 -16.33 -17.87 5.37
N THR A 265 -17.29 -18.77 5.21
CA THR A 265 -18.26 -18.72 4.11
C THR A 265 -19.65 -18.47 4.67
N ASP A 266 -20.35 -17.53 4.12
CA ASP A 266 -21.68 -17.10 4.49
C ASP A 266 -22.70 -17.33 3.36
N GLY A 267 -23.96 -17.07 3.65
CA GLY A 267 -25.09 -17.19 2.72
C GLY A 267 -25.58 -15.83 2.21
N CYS A 268 -24.70 -14.85 2.04
CA CYS A 268 -25.08 -13.54 1.51
C CYS A 268 -25.56 -13.61 0.04
N ASP A 269 -26.22 -12.55 -0.45
CA ASP A 269 -26.67 -12.45 -1.84
C ASP A 269 -25.53 -12.20 -2.84
N GLY A 270 -24.28 -12.22 -2.37
CA GLY A 270 -23.09 -11.89 -3.16
C GLY A 270 -22.65 -10.44 -3.02
N ILE A 271 -21.41 -10.18 -3.38
CA ILE A 271 -20.77 -8.87 -3.29
C ILE A 271 -20.53 -8.38 -4.72
N PRO A 272 -20.95 -7.16 -5.11
CA PRO A 272 -20.61 -6.59 -6.40
C PRO A 272 -19.10 -6.63 -6.65
N ALA A 273 -18.67 -6.97 -7.86
CA ALA A 273 -17.24 -7.10 -8.18
C ALA A 273 -16.43 -5.82 -7.91
N ALA A 274 -17.07 -4.65 -8.06
CA ALA A 274 -16.46 -3.35 -7.76
C ALA A 274 -16.20 -3.14 -6.27
N ASP A 275 -16.93 -3.84 -5.41
CA ASP A 275 -16.91 -3.66 -3.96
C ASP A 275 -15.96 -4.64 -3.27
N LEU A 276 -15.58 -5.75 -3.93
CA LEU A 276 -14.74 -6.80 -3.34
C LEU A 276 -13.39 -6.30 -2.81
N GLU A 277 -12.76 -5.33 -3.48
CA GLU A 277 -11.51 -4.74 -3.02
C GLU A 277 -11.75 -3.68 -1.94
N GLN A 278 -12.90 -2.99 -1.98
CA GLN A 278 -13.24 -1.91 -1.06
C GLN A 278 -13.74 -2.41 0.30
N LEU A 279 -14.17 -3.68 0.40
CA LEU A 279 -14.63 -4.30 1.65
C LEU A 279 -13.67 -4.14 2.83
N PHE A 280 -12.37 -4.02 2.55
CA PHE A 280 -11.32 -3.90 3.54
C PHE A 280 -10.89 -2.46 3.81
N GLU A 281 -11.48 -1.49 3.10
CA GLU A 281 -11.20 -0.06 3.34
C GLU A 281 -11.90 0.42 4.62
N PRO A 282 -11.23 1.24 5.44
CA PRO A 282 -11.82 1.75 6.68
C PRO A 282 -13.14 2.47 6.44
N GLY A 283 -14.20 2.03 7.13
CA GLY A 283 -15.51 2.67 7.06
C GLY A 283 -16.32 2.33 5.81
N TRP A 284 -15.86 1.43 4.97
CA TRP A 284 -16.64 0.99 3.82
C TRP A 284 -17.88 0.19 4.25
N ARG A 285 -19.01 0.49 3.62
CA ARG A 285 -20.30 -0.21 3.80
C ARG A 285 -20.99 -0.35 2.46
N GLY A 286 -21.50 -1.54 2.17
CA GLY A 286 -22.35 -1.75 1.00
C GLY A 286 -23.66 -0.96 1.07
N ASP A 287 -24.27 -0.69 -0.07
CA ASP A 287 -25.52 0.10 -0.16
C ASP A 287 -26.70 -0.49 0.63
N THR A 288 -26.73 -1.81 0.82
CA THR A 288 -27.75 -2.53 1.59
C THR A 288 -27.55 -2.45 3.11
N ALA A 289 -26.33 -2.14 3.57
CA ALA A 289 -25.94 -2.14 4.98
C ALA A 289 -26.15 -0.79 5.71
N ARG A 290 -26.82 0.18 5.12
CA ARG A 290 -27.01 1.54 5.70
C ARG A 290 -27.76 1.57 7.04
N HIS A 291 -28.41 0.48 7.44
CA HIS A 291 -29.21 0.38 8.65
C HIS A 291 -28.62 -0.56 9.71
N ASP A 292 -27.51 -1.28 9.46
CA ASP A 292 -27.01 -2.35 10.35
C ASP A 292 -25.60 -2.10 10.92
N ARG A 293 -25.56 -2.09 12.19
CA ARG A 293 -24.76 -2.62 13.32
C ARG A 293 -23.21 -2.62 13.21
N GLY A 294 -22.53 -1.76 12.46
CA GLY A 294 -21.07 -1.76 12.54
C GLY A 294 -20.42 -0.53 11.92
N MET A 295 -19.21 -0.19 12.36
CA MET A 295 -18.40 0.90 11.84
C MET A 295 -17.75 0.61 10.48
N GLY A 296 -17.90 -0.61 9.91
CA GLY A 296 -17.14 -1.01 8.72
C GLY A 296 -15.63 -1.16 8.97
N LEU A 297 -15.22 -1.38 10.24
CA LEU A 297 -13.81 -1.59 10.60
C LEU A 297 -13.45 -3.06 10.75
N GLY A 298 -14.38 -3.95 11.00
CA GLY A 298 -14.08 -5.34 11.32
C GLY A 298 -13.24 -6.04 10.27
N LEU A 299 -13.58 -5.92 8.99
CA LEU A 299 -12.79 -6.51 7.90
C LEU A 299 -11.45 -5.77 7.68
N THR A 300 -11.41 -4.46 7.86
CA THR A 300 -10.17 -3.69 7.85
C THR A 300 -9.20 -4.20 8.91
N ILE A 301 -9.68 -4.36 10.16
CA ILE A 301 -8.87 -4.91 11.27
C ILE A 301 -8.39 -6.32 10.93
N ALA A 302 -9.26 -7.17 10.42
CA ALA A 302 -8.88 -8.53 10.04
C ALA A 302 -7.73 -8.53 9.01
N ARG A 303 -7.78 -7.67 8.01
CA ARG A 303 -6.73 -7.54 6.99
C ARG A 303 -5.43 -6.96 7.57
N GLU A 304 -5.52 -5.91 8.37
CA GLU A 304 -4.35 -5.29 9.00
C GLU A 304 -3.65 -6.24 9.98
N VAL A 305 -4.41 -7.00 10.77
CA VAL A 305 -3.86 -8.07 11.63
C VAL A 305 -3.17 -9.13 10.77
N ALA A 306 -3.80 -9.61 9.70
CA ALA A 306 -3.19 -10.59 8.80
C ALA A 306 -1.86 -10.06 8.23
N ARG A 307 -1.83 -8.81 7.76
CA ARG A 307 -0.63 -8.16 7.21
C ARG A 307 0.47 -7.96 8.24
N ALA A 308 0.13 -7.59 9.46
CA ALA A 308 1.09 -7.45 10.55
C ALA A 308 1.79 -8.79 10.87
N HIS A 309 1.14 -9.93 10.55
CA HIS A 309 1.67 -11.28 10.70
C HIS A 309 2.23 -11.88 9.39
N GLY A 310 2.43 -11.05 8.35
CA GLY A 310 3.00 -11.48 7.06
C GLY A 310 2.03 -12.22 6.13
N GLY A 311 0.72 -12.12 6.40
CA GLY A 311 -0.36 -12.66 5.59
C GLY A 311 -1.17 -11.60 4.84
N ASP A 312 -2.42 -11.94 4.49
CA ASP A 312 -3.40 -11.00 3.89
C ASP A 312 -4.83 -11.51 4.15
N ALA A 313 -5.85 -10.66 3.91
CA ALA A 313 -7.24 -11.08 3.88
C ALA A 313 -7.86 -10.76 2.52
N ARG A 314 -8.74 -11.65 2.04
CA ARG A 314 -9.40 -11.56 0.74
C ARG A 314 -10.86 -11.95 0.84
N ALA A 315 -11.67 -11.44 -0.08
CA ALA A 315 -13.06 -11.82 -0.23
C ALA A 315 -13.33 -12.28 -1.66
N ALA A 316 -14.21 -13.25 -1.81
CA ALA A 316 -14.66 -13.76 -3.10
C ALA A 316 -16.11 -14.21 -3.01
N ASN A 317 -16.86 -14.04 -4.09
CA ASN A 317 -18.16 -14.67 -4.23
C ASN A 317 -18.00 -16.16 -4.50
N ARG A 318 -18.93 -16.95 -4.02
CA ARG A 318 -18.97 -18.37 -4.34
C ARG A 318 -19.35 -18.59 -5.81
N PRO A 319 -18.74 -19.58 -6.47
CA PRO A 319 -19.00 -19.86 -7.88
C PRO A 319 -20.46 -20.28 -8.15
N ASP A 320 -21.14 -20.85 -7.16
CA ASP A 320 -22.54 -21.28 -7.22
C ASP A 320 -23.54 -20.14 -6.99
N GLY A 321 -23.06 -18.91 -6.74
CA GLY A 321 -23.88 -17.72 -6.53
C GLY A 321 -24.60 -17.69 -5.18
N GLY A 322 -24.36 -18.65 -4.30
CA GLY A 322 -25.07 -18.83 -3.02
C GLY A 322 -24.28 -18.30 -1.81
N GLY A 323 -23.57 -17.16 -1.92
CA GLY A 323 -22.87 -16.59 -0.78
C GLY A 323 -21.48 -16.03 -1.09
N CYS A 324 -20.77 -15.66 -0.04
CA CYS A 324 -19.45 -15.08 -0.08
C CYS A 324 -18.48 -15.88 0.79
N THR A 325 -17.20 -15.78 0.52
CA THR A 325 -16.12 -16.30 1.36
C THR A 325 -15.14 -15.20 1.65
N VAL A 326 -14.88 -14.96 2.93
CA VAL A 326 -13.78 -14.13 3.38
C VAL A 326 -12.70 -15.03 3.95
N SER A 327 -11.49 -14.93 3.45
CA SER A 327 -10.35 -15.72 3.91
C SER A 327 -9.25 -14.85 4.49
N VAL A 328 -8.66 -15.34 5.58
CA VAL A 328 -7.50 -14.76 6.27
C VAL A 328 -6.34 -15.74 6.13
N SER A 329 -5.27 -15.33 5.45
CA SER A 329 -4.07 -16.12 5.26
C SER A 329 -2.97 -15.69 6.22
N LEU A 330 -2.22 -16.64 6.75
CA LEU A 330 -1.10 -16.44 7.66
C LEU A 330 0.05 -17.37 7.25
N PRO A 331 1.32 -17.01 7.50
CA PRO A 331 2.42 -17.95 7.36
C PRO A 331 2.26 -19.13 8.32
N ALA A 332 2.43 -20.36 7.83
CA ALA A 332 2.47 -21.53 8.70
C ALA A 332 3.70 -21.45 9.62
N GLY A 333 3.50 -21.68 10.90
CA GLY A 333 4.59 -21.85 11.86
C GLY A 333 5.48 -23.02 11.45
N ARG A 334 6.75 -22.96 11.76
CA ARG A 334 7.64 -24.12 11.61
C ARG A 334 7.09 -25.24 12.49
N ARG A 335 6.71 -26.36 11.89
CA ARG A 335 6.43 -27.57 12.68
C ARG A 335 7.66 -27.83 13.54
N GLY A 336 7.54 -27.62 14.83
CA GLY A 336 8.53 -28.14 15.75
C GLY A 336 8.63 -29.64 15.50
N VAL A 337 9.77 -30.08 15.00
CA VAL A 337 10.11 -31.49 14.99
C VAL A 337 10.24 -31.85 16.46
N THR A 338 9.17 -32.34 17.06
CA THR A 338 9.22 -33.00 18.34
C THR A 338 9.98 -34.29 18.07
N GLY A 339 11.29 -34.22 18.26
CA GLY A 339 12.15 -35.42 18.32
C GLY A 339 11.71 -36.23 19.52
N ILE A 340 11.33 -37.46 19.23
CA ILE A 340 11.22 -38.54 20.21
C ILE A 340 12.62 -38.94 20.60
#